data_9e343b40365aed8d9113b68e9356a955
#
_entry.id   9e343b40365aed8d9113b68e9356a955
#
_cell.length_a   1.000
_cell.length_b   1.000
_cell.length_c   1.000
_cell.angle_alpha   90.00
_cell.angle_beta   90.00
_cell.angle_gamma   90.00
#
_symmetry.space_group_name_H-M   'P 1'
#
loop_
_entity.id
_entity.type
_entity.pdbx_description
1 polymer ?
#
loop_
_entity_poly.entity_id
_entity_poly.type
_entity_poly.pdbx_seq_one_letter_code
_entity_poly.pdbx_strand_id
1 'polypeptide(L)'
;MRTAEFFRKLEDGKVQCFLCPHICTLSEGKTGKCGVRRNVNAGLVTEIYGKVSAIHFDPIEKKPLYHFHPGSVILSIGSVGCNLSCRFCQNCDISQADVSRFPWLKDHSADEIVEMAADHAGNIGIAFTYNEPTISYEYIMDIARKAKEKGMKTAMISNGYINPDPLLELIPFMDAFNIDLKAFRDEFYKEQTGASLSPVLDSLKILKKAGKHIEITNLIIPSLNDDPVVFSEMIDWISTELGAYSVLHLSRYFPHHEFTIDPTPVDTLRDLYAIASTKLPYVYLGNVASNKGQQTRCTECGELLIDRAGYHIEVRSITADTKCNKCGSPVQNLII
;
A
#
# COMPACT_ATOMS: atom_id res chain seq x y z
N MET A 1 10.21 2.34 -23.64
CA MET A 1 9.06 1.39 -23.59
C MET A 1 9.60 -0.03 -23.48
N ARG A 2 8.98 -0.87 -22.68
CA ARG A 2 9.33 -2.30 -22.48
C ARG A 2 8.08 -3.14 -22.73
N THR A 3 8.24 -4.36 -23.25
CA THR A 3 7.15 -5.33 -23.35
C THR A 3 6.58 -5.58 -21.96
N ALA A 4 5.26 -5.45 -21.84
CA ALA A 4 4.55 -5.70 -20.60
C ALA A 4 4.31 -7.20 -20.41
N GLU A 5 4.19 -7.62 -19.16
CA GLU A 5 3.79 -8.98 -18.77
C GLU A 5 2.27 -9.06 -18.57
N PHE A 6 1.73 -10.24 -18.34
CA PHE A 6 0.31 -10.51 -18.07
C PHE A 6 -0.64 -9.96 -19.13
N PHE A 7 -0.41 -10.34 -20.38
CA PHE A 7 -1.33 -10.07 -21.46
C PHE A 7 -1.41 -11.26 -22.43
N ARG A 8 -2.45 -11.27 -23.23
CA ARG A 8 -2.59 -12.17 -24.39
C ARG A 8 -2.98 -11.40 -25.64
N LYS A 9 -2.54 -11.90 -26.77
CA LYS A 9 -2.96 -11.40 -28.07
C LYS A 9 -4.35 -11.95 -28.37
N LEU A 10 -5.18 -11.10 -28.97
CA LEU A 10 -6.51 -11.45 -29.46
C LEU A 10 -6.52 -11.30 -30.97
N GLU A 11 -7.65 -11.67 -31.59
CA GLU A 11 -7.91 -11.42 -33.00
C GLU A 11 -7.94 -9.91 -33.31
N ASP A 12 -7.83 -9.54 -34.58
CA ASP A 12 -7.86 -8.15 -35.05
C ASP A 12 -6.79 -7.23 -34.43
N GLY A 13 -5.63 -7.76 -34.03
CA GLY A 13 -4.53 -6.98 -33.49
C GLY A 13 -4.82 -6.41 -32.10
N LYS A 14 -5.89 -6.83 -31.45
CA LYS A 14 -6.17 -6.45 -30.06
C LYS A 14 -5.30 -7.23 -29.07
N VAL A 15 -5.12 -6.66 -27.87
CA VAL A 15 -4.49 -7.34 -26.73
C VAL A 15 -5.39 -7.25 -25.52
N GLN A 16 -5.34 -8.24 -24.66
CA GLN A 16 -6.03 -8.22 -23.37
C GLN A 16 -5.01 -8.29 -22.24
N CYS A 17 -5.00 -7.23 -21.40
CA CYS A 17 -4.19 -7.15 -20.20
C CYS A 17 -4.96 -7.79 -19.04
N PHE A 18 -4.28 -8.67 -18.27
CA PHE A 18 -4.84 -9.32 -17.08
C PHE A 18 -3.95 -9.13 -15.84
N LEU A 19 -3.19 -8.05 -15.78
CA LEU A 19 -2.42 -7.67 -14.59
C LEU A 19 -3.33 -7.35 -13.40
N CYS A 20 -4.44 -6.67 -13.65
CA CYS A 20 -5.42 -6.30 -12.62
C CYS A 20 -6.85 -6.69 -13.05
N PRO A 21 -7.82 -6.69 -12.11
CA PRO A 21 -9.20 -7.15 -12.37
C PRO A 21 -9.99 -6.37 -13.43
N HIS A 22 -9.47 -5.26 -13.95
CA HIS A 22 -10.12 -4.57 -15.08
C HIS A 22 -10.09 -5.36 -16.38
N ILE A 23 -9.16 -6.29 -16.56
CA ILE A 23 -9.05 -7.16 -17.76
C ILE A 23 -9.22 -6.36 -19.06
N CYS A 24 -8.45 -5.27 -19.21
CA CYS A 24 -8.60 -4.32 -20.31
C CYS A 24 -8.35 -4.96 -21.68
N THR A 25 -9.32 -4.90 -22.58
CA THR A 25 -9.15 -5.25 -23.99
C THR A 25 -8.85 -4.00 -24.81
N LEU A 26 -7.67 -3.96 -25.44
CA LEU A 26 -7.10 -2.78 -26.04
C LEU A 26 -6.91 -2.95 -27.56
N SER A 27 -7.51 -2.08 -28.33
CA SER A 27 -7.21 -1.92 -29.77
C SER A 27 -5.85 -1.24 -29.94
N GLU A 28 -5.30 -1.27 -31.15
CA GLU A 28 -4.03 -0.61 -31.51
C GLU A 28 -4.00 0.85 -31.04
N GLY A 29 -2.90 1.24 -30.40
CA GLY A 29 -2.65 2.58 -29.87
C GLY A 29 -3.43 2.95 -28.61
N LYS A 30 -4.33 2.10 -28.09
CA LYS A 30 -5.12 2.40 -26.88
C LYS A 30 -4.41 1.94 -25.62
N THR A 31 -4.62 2.69 -24.53
CA THR A 31 -4.13 2.38 -23.18
C THR A 31 -5.21 1.74 -22.32
N GLY A 32 -4.78 0.94 -21.34
CA GLY A 32 -5.65 0.45 -20.27
C GLY A 32 -6.12 1.57 -19.32
N LYS A 33 -7.04 1.24 -18.40
CA LYS A 33 -7.54 2.18 -17.38
C LYS A 33 -6.42 2.86 -16.58
N CYS A 34 -5.31 2.18 -16.37
CA CYS A 34 -4.15 2.72 -15.67
C CYS A 34 -3.41 3.85 -16.40
N GLY A 35 -3.71 4.10 -17.68
CA GLY A 35 -3.11 5.16 -18.49
C GLY A 35 -1.70 4.88 -19.03
N VAL A 36 -1.07 3.76 -18.66
CA VAL A 36 0.38 3.54 -18.88
C VAL A 36 0.75 2.22 -19.54
N ARG A 37 -0.23 1.36 -19.82
CA ARG A 37 -0.05 0.09 -20.56
C ARG A 37 -0.81 0.17 -21.87
N ARG A 38 -0.08 0.17 -22.99
CA ARG A 38 -0.59 0.46 -24.35
C ARG A 38 -0.43 -0.73 -25.29
N ASN A 39 -1.41 -0.92 -26.16
CA ASN A 39 -1.26 -1.82 -27.29
C ASN A 39 -0.43 -1.15 -28.39
N VAL A 40 0.68 -1.78 -28.78
CA VAL A 40 1.56 -1.34 -29.88
C VAL A 40 1.91 -2.56 -30.73
N ASN A 41 1.49 -2.57 -31.99
CA ASN A 41 1.74 -3.65 -32.95
C ASN A 41 1.28 -5.03 -32.43
N ALA A 42 0.03 -5.10 -31.93
CA ALA A 42 -0.55 -6.28 -31.31
C ALA A 42 0.32 -6.86 -30.15
N GLY A 43 1.02 -6.01 -29.46
CA GLY A 43 1.77 -6.30 -28.24
C GLY A 43 1.44 -5.30 -27.14
N LEU A 44 1.47 -5.73 -25.87
CA LEU A 44 1.30 -4.82 -24.77
C LEU A 44 2.66 -4.28 -24.33
N VAL A 45 2.77 -2.95 -24.20
CA VAL A 45 3.97 -2.29 -23.67
C VAL A 45 3.63 -1.49 -22.43
N THR A 46 4.58 -1.41 -21.50
CA THR A 46 4.56 -0.44 -20.41
C THR A 46 5.33 0.81 -20.81
N GLU A 47 4.72 1.98 -20.63
CA GLU A 47 5.30 3.28 -20.98
C GLU A 47 6.12 3.87 -19.84
N ILE A 48 5.98 3.33 -18.62
CA ILE A 48 6.58 3.86 -17.38
C ILE A 48 7.75 3.03 -16.83
N TYR A 49 8.25 2.05 -17.58
CA TYR A 49 9.43 1.31 -17.16
C TYR A 49 10.65 2.24 -17.06
N GLY A 50 11.25 2.29 -15.88
CA GLY A 50 12.37 3.19 -15.59
C GLY A 50 11.97 4.66 -15.35
N LYS A 51 10.69 5.00 -15.41
CA LYS A 51 10.22 6.37 -15.23
C LYS A 51 9.71 6.61 -13.83
N VAL A 52 10.29 7.58 -13.15
CA VAL A 52 10.04 7.87 -11.74
C VAL A 52 9.56 9.31 -11.57
N SER A 53 8.47 9.52 -10.86
CA SER A 53 7.90 10.83 -10.54
C SER A 53 8.36 11.36 -9.19
N ALA A 54 8.72 10.46 -8.28
CA ALA A 54 9.13 10.79 -6.92
C ALA A 54 10.16 9.80 -6.39
N ILE A 55 11.22 10.30 -5.74
CA ILE A 55 12.25 9.52 -5.04
C ILE A 55 12.56 10.25 -3.73
N HIS A 56 12.34 9.61 -2.58
CA HIS A 56 12.62 10.18 -1.27
C HIS A 56 13.08 9.11 -0.28
N PHE A 57 13.98 9.46 0.61
CA PHE A 57 14.24 8.68 1.83
C PHE A 57 13.22 9.09 2.88
N ASP A 58 12.31 8.20 3.19
CA ASP A 58 11.20 8.46 4.12
C ASP A 58 11.31 7.57 5.37
N PRO A 59 10.84 8.05 6.54
CA PRO A 59 10.56 7.16 7.66
C PRO A 59 9.60 6.05 7.25
N ILE A 60 9.83 4.82 7.72
CA ILE A 60 8.97 3.66 7.40
C ILE A 60 7.52 3.89 7.84
N GLU A 61 7.31 4.64 8.91
CA GLU A 61 5.98 5.00 9.42
C GLU A 61 5.17 5.87 8.44
N LYS A 62 5.84 6.59 7.55
CA LYS A 62 5.17 7.35 6.48
C LYS A 62 4.59 6.44 5.38
N LYS A 63 4.95 5.14 5.41
CA LYS A 63 4.41 4.09 4.55
C LYS A 63 3.27 3.31 5.20
N PRO A 64 2.63 3.83 6.22
CA PRO A 64 1.93 3.21 7.35
C PRO A 64 2.36 1.77 7.61
N LEU A 65 3.66 1.60 7.91
CA LEU A 65 4.27 0.34 8.33
C LEU A 65 4.86 0.54 9.73
N TYR A 66 4.02 0.38 10.76
CA TYR A 66 4.35 0.62 12.16
C TYR A 66 4.98 -0.59 12.83
N HIS A 67 4.73 -1.78 12.31
CA HIS A 67 5.22 -3.05 12.82
C HIS A 67 6.31 -3.68 11.94
N PHE A 68 6.80 -2.95 10.95
CA PHE A 68 7.88 -3.39 10.07
C PHE A 68 9.09 -2.47 10.22
N HIS A 69 10.13 -2.93 10.93
CA HIS A 69 11.36 -2.19 11.22
C HIS A 69 11.11 -0.75 11.73
N PRO A 70 10.37 -0.56 12.84
CA PRO A 70 9.97 0.76 13.32
C PRO A 70 11.16 1.68 13.55
N GLY A 71 11.02 2.95 13.15
CA GLY A 71 12.07 3.97 13.24
C GLY A 71 13.13 3.92 12.15
N SER A 72 13.01 3.02 11.18
CA SER A 72 13.96 2.93 10.06
C SER A 72 13.62 3.91 8.93
N VAL A 73 14.60 4.11 8.03
CA VAL A 73 14.46 4.87 6.80
C VAL A 73 14.37 3.91 5.62
N ILE A 74 13.52 4.22 4.64
CA ILE A 74 13.34 3.44 3.41
C ILE A 74 13.31 4.33 2.18
N LEU A 75 14.05 3.97 1.11
CA LEU A 75 13.96 4.66 -0.17
C LEU A 75 12.60 4.43 -0.81
N SER A 76 11.84 5.47 -0.99
CA SER A 76 10.47 5.45 -1.52
C SER A 76 10.46 5.94 -2.96
N ILE A 77 9.91 5.15 -3.86
CA ILE A 77 9.79 5.51 -5.27
C ILE A 77 8.35 5.39 -5.78
N GLY A 78 8.00 6.25 -6.71
CA GLY A 78 6.73 6.21 -7.43
C GLY A 78 6.85 6.65 -8.87
N SER A 79 5.84 6.35 -9.66
CA SER A 79 5.72 6.71 -11.08
C SER A 79 4.44 7.51 -11.31
N VAL A 80 3.83 7.38 -12.49
CA VAL A 80 2.54 7.97 -12.83
C VAL A 80 1.52 6.90 -13.20
N GLY A 81 0.23 7.26 -13.14
CA GLY A 81 -0.88 6.39 -13.42
C GLY A 81 -1.35 5.58 -12.20
N CYS A 82 -2.54 5.02 -12.32
CA CYS A 82 -3.17 4.16 -11.32
C CYS A 82 -4.27 3.33 -11.98
N ASN A 83 -4.48 2.10 -11.51
CA ASN A 83 -5.60 1.28 -11.98
C ASN A 83 -6.93 1.63 -11.31
N LEU A 84 -6.95 2.54 -10.32
CA LEU A 84 -8.14 3.14 -9.73
C LEU A 84 -8.28 4.61 -10.11
N SER A 85 -9.52 5.12 -10.05
CA SER A 85 -9.88 6.53 -10.27
C SER A 85 -10.55 7.13 -9.02
N CYS A 86 -9.86 7.04 -7.89
CA CYS A 86 -10.42 7.51 -6.61
C CYS A 86 -10.70 9.01 -6.63
N ARG A 87 -11.95 9.41 -6.41
CA ARG A 87 -12.40 10.81 -6.41
C ARG A 87 -11.82 11.64 -5.27
N PHE A 88 -11.26 10.97 -4.26
CA PHE A 88 -10.60 11.56 -3.08
C PHE A 88 -9.07 11.39 -3.07
N CYS A 89 -8.46 11.12 -4.24
CA CYS A 89 -7.05 10.78 -4.31
C CYS A 89 -6.14 11.93 -3.86
N GLN A 90 -5.31 11.69 -2.83
CA GLN A 90 -4.35 12.67 -2.31
C GLN A 90 -3.16 12.90 -3.26
N ASN A 91 -2.91 11.97 -4.16
CA ASN A 91 -1.82 12.01 -5.15
C ASN A 91 -2.37 12.07 -6.58
N CYS A 92 -3.50 12.76 -6.81
CA CYS A 92 -4.17 12.78 -8.11
C CYS A 92 -3.26 13.32 -9.23
N ASP A 93 -2.36 14.24 -8.93
CA ASP A 93 -1.43 14.84 -9.89
C ASP A 93 -0.54 13.79 -10.59
N ILE A 94 -0.16 12.72 -9.88
CA ILE A 94 0.62 11.61 -10.45
C ILE A 94 -0.25 10.40 -10.78
N SER A 95 -1.24 10.07 -9.94
CA SER A 95 -2.04 8.86 -10.10
C SER A 95 -3.05 8.94 -11.26
N GLN A 96 -3.51 10.15 -11.62
CA GLN A 96 -4.42 10.38 -12.74
C GLN A 96 -3.69 10.93 -13.99
N ALA A 97 -2.36 10.96 -13.95
CA ALA A 97 -1.52 11.35 -15.07
C ALA A 97 -1.08 10.13 -15.92
N ASP A 98 -0.75 10.38 -17.14
CA ASP A 98 0.03 9.50 -18.01
C ASP A 98 1.41 10.13 -18.31
N VAL A 99 2.24 9.41 -19.04
CA VAL A 99 3.61 9.88 -19.40
C VAL A 99 3.60 11.22 -20.15
N SER A 100 2.55 11.52 -20.91
CA SER A 100 2.46 12.76 -21.69
C SER A 100 2.04 13.98 -20.86
N ARG A 101 1.36 13.75 -19.75
CA ARG A 101 0.82 14.80 -18.88
C ARG A 101 1.72 15.15 -17.70
N PHE A 102 2.76 14.36 -17.44
CA PHE A 102 3.68 14.60 -16.34
C PHE A 102 5.12 14.84 -16.86
N PRO A 103 5.52 16.09 -17.11
CA PRO A 103 6.78 16.40 -17.78
C PRO A 103 8.03 16.23 -16.89
N TRP A 104 7.85 15.99 -15.59
CA TRP A 104 8.95 15.88 -14.62
C TRP A 104 9.38 14.44 -14.33
N LEU A 105 8.95 13.47 -15.14
CA LEU A 105 9.44 12.09 -15.03
C LEU A 105 10.93 12.04 -15.29
N LYS A 106 11.65 11.37 -14.40
CA LYS A 106 13.08 11.10 -14.54
C LYS A 106 13.29 9.65 -14.93
N ASP A 107 14.26 9.41 -15.78
CA ASP A 107 14.66 8.06 -16.15
C ASP A 107 15.70 7.54 -15.16
N HIS A 108 15.42 6.38 -14.56
CA HIS A 108 16.32 5.65 -13.69
C HIS A 108 16.25 4.16 -14.01
N SER A 109 17.41 3.53 -14.22
CA SER A 109 17.50 2.08 -14.32
C SER A 109 17.21 1.42 -12.97
N ALA A 110 16.89 0.11 -12.98
CA ALA A 110 16.73 -0.63 -11.73
C ALA A 110 18.03 -0.67 -10.91
N ASP A 111 19.19 -0.70 -11.57
CA ASP A 111 20.50 -0.67 -10.91
C ASP A 111 20.74 0.66 -10.19
N GLU A 112 20.48 1.79 -10.83
CA GLU A 112 20.61 3.12 -10.21
C GLU A 112 19.74 3.28 -8.96
N ILE A 113 18.50 2.78 -8.98
CA ILE A 113 17.61 2.82 -7.79
C ILE A 113 18.18 1.96 -6.65
N VAL A 114 18.67 0.77 -6.97
CA VAL A 114 19.23 -0.15 -5.97
C VAL A 114 20.55 0.38 -5.41
N GLU A 115 21.41 0.99 -6.24
CA GLU A 115 22.64 1.64 -5.80
C GLU A 115 22.33 2.85 -4.90
N MET A 116 21.41 3.71 -5.30
CA MET A 116 20.95 4.85 -4.49
C MET A 116 20.45 4.38 -3.10
N ALA A 117 19.72 3.28 -3.05
CA ALA A 117 19.26 2.69 -1.80
C ALA A 117 20.42 2.14 -0.95
N ALA A 118 21.42 1.52 -1.59
CA ALA A 118 22.57 0.93 -0.91
C ALA A 118 23.52 2.00 -0.33
N ASP A 119 23.69 3.11 -1.01
CA ASP A 119 24.65 4.15 -0.64
C ASP A 119 24.15 5.03 0.52
N HIS A 120 22.86 4.99 0.86
CA HIS A 120 22.32 5.79 1.96
C HIS A 120 22.43 5.06 3.30
N ALA A 121 23.25 5.60 4.20
CA ALA A 121 23.42 5.05 5.55
C ALA A 121 22.09 5.01 6.32
N GLY A 122 21.77 3.86 6.92
CA GLY A 122 20.54 3.64 7.69
C GLY A 122 19.30 3.34 6.85
N ASN A 123 19.41 3.32 5.51
CA ASN A 123 18.33 2.84 4.66
C ASN A 123 18.21 1.31 4.74
N ILE A 124 17.00 0.81 4.98
CA ILE A 124 16.76 -0.63 5.07
C ILE A 124 16.41 -1.27 3.73
N GLY A 125 16.03 -0.47 2.72
CA GLY A 125 15.58 -1.01 1.44
C GLY A 125 14.75 -0.06 0.61
N ILE A 126 13.80 -0.62 -0.16
CA ILE A 126 13.02 0.13 -1.16
C ILE A 126 11.52 -0.08 -0.94
N ALA A 127 10.77 1.02 -0.90
CA ALA A 127 9.31 1.03 -0.86
C ALA A 127 8.74 1.53 -2.19
N PHE A 128 7.84 0.76 -2.77
CA PHE A 128 7.07 1.12 -3.97
C PHE A 128 5.76 1.77 -3.52
N THR A 129 5.55 3.06 -3.86
CA THR A 129 4.51 3.88 -3.25
C THR A 129 4.10 5.09 -4.09
N TYR A 130 3.38 6.06 -3.51
CA TYR A 130 2.89 7.34 -4.02
C TYR A 130 1.73 7.23 -5.00
N ASN A 131 1.90 6.56 -6.15
CA ASN A 131 0.82 6.11 -7.02
C ASN A 131 0.53 4.61 -6.78
N GLU A 132 -0.08 3.91 -7.72
CA GLU A 132 -0.27 2.46 -7.61
C GLU A 132 0.93 1.68 -8.15
N PRO A 133 1.69 0.97 -7.31
CA PRO A 133 2.86 0.22 -7.75
C PRO A 133 2.55 -0.91 -8.74
N THR A 134 1.41 -1.59 -8.60
CA THR A 134 1.03 -2.73 -9.45
C THR A 134 1.20 -2.44 -10.93
N ILE A 135 0.87 -1.20 -11.39
CA ILE A 135 0.94 -0.87 -12.81
C ILE A 135 2.36 -0.74 -13.37
N SER A 136 3.36 -0.60 -12.47
CA SER A 136 4.80 -0.57 -12.79
C SER A 136 5.45 -1.95 -12.63
N TYR A 137 4.69 -3.02 -12.75
CA TYR A 137 5.02 -4.39 -12.40
C TYR A 137 6.42 -4.82 -12.81
N GLU A 138 6.75 -4.68 -14.08
CA GLU A 138 8.03 -5.13 -14.67
C GLU A 138 9.23 -4.41 -14.06
N TYR A 139 9.09 -3.11 -13.80
CA TYR A 139 10.14 -2.29 -13.20
C TYR A 139 10.33 -2.62 -11.72
N ILE A 140 9.23 -2.79 -11.01
CA ILE A 140 9.24 -3.20 -9.59
C ILE A 140 9.86 -4.58 -9.43
N MET A 141 9.54 -5.55 -10.29
CA MET A 141 10.12 -6.89 -10.25
C MET A 141 11.63 -6.86 -10.45
N ASP A 142 12.13 -6.08 -11.39
CA ASP A 142 13.57 -5.96 -11.64
C ASP A 142 14.29 -5.32 -10.45
N ILE A 143 13.73 -4.23 -9.88
CA ILE A 143 14.30 -3.58 -8.68
C ILE A 143 14.26 -4.53 -7.49
N ALA A 144 13.12 -5.19 -7.23
CA ALA A 144 12.95 -6.04 -6.06
C ALA A 144 13.89 -7.26 -6.07
N ARG A 145 14.08 -7.90 -7.23
CA ARG A 145 15.07 -8.98 -7.40
C ARG A 145 16.48 -8.52 -7.02
N LYS A 146 16.91 -7.40 -7.59
CA LYS A 146 18.24 -6.80 -7.32
C LYS A 146 18.41 -6.34 -5.87
N ALA A 147 17.36 -5.76 -5.28
CA ALA A 147 17.34 -5.38 -3.87
C ALA A 147 17.52 -6.61 -2.95
N LYS A 148 16.84 -7.72 -3.26
CA LYS A 148 16.99 -8.98 -2.54
C LYS A 148 18.40 -9.56 -2.64
N GLU A 149 19.03 -9.52 -3.80
CA GLU A 149 20.42 -9.94 -3.98
C GLU A 149 21.40 -9.17 -3.08
N LYS A 150 21.10 -7.90 -2.79
CA LYS A 150 21.85 -7.06 -1.84
C LYS A 150 21.37 -7.18 -0.37
N GLY A 151 20.43 -8.08 -0.06
CA GLY A 151 19.90 -8.28 1.28
C GLY A 151 18.97 -7.16 1.78
N MET A 152 18.52 -6.29 0.90
CA MET A 152 17.63 -5.17 1.23
C MET A 152 16.19 -5.64 1.45
N LYS A 153 15.47 -4.88 2.26
CA LYS A 153 14.03 -5.04 2.45
C LYS A 153 13.25 -4.37 1.31
N THR A 154 12.07 -4.92 1.04
CA THR A 154 11.16 -4.39 0.03
C THR A 154 9.76 -4.25 0.59
N ALA A 155 9.11 -3.13 0.34
CA ALA A 155 7.76 -2.86 0.80
C ALA A 155 6.88 -2.34 -0.35
N MET A 156 5.61 -2.71 -0.35
CA MET A 156 4.62 -2.26 -1.34
C MET A 156 3.43 -1.60 -0.65
N ILE A 157 3.17 -0.34 -1.00
CA ILE A 157 2.03 0.43 -0.51
C ILE A 157 1.04 0.53 -1.67
N SER A 158 -0.02 -0.26 -1.61
CA SER A 158 -0.88 -0.56 -2.76
C SER A 158 -2.36 -0.50 -2.41
N ASN A 159 -3.18 -0.26 -3.42
CA ASN A 159 -4.63 -0.41 -3.31
C ASN A 159 -5.10 -1.89 -3.34
N GLY A 160 -4.20 -2.84 -3.53
CA GLY A 160 -4.49 -4.27 -3.54
C GLY A 160 -5.30 -4.77 -4.74
N TYR A 161 -5.56 -3.93 -5.76
CA TYR A 161 -6.36 -4.31 -6.92
C TYR A 161 -5.50 -4.94 -8.02
N ILE A 162 -5.03 -6.14 -7.75
CA ILE A 162 -4.15 -6.96 -8.59
C ILE A 162 -4.75 -8.37 -8.76
N ASN A 163 -4.54 -9.01 -9.89
CA ASN A 163 -4.98 -10.40 -10.09
C ASN A 163 -4.10 -11.39 -9.31
N PRO A 164 -4.61 -12.60 -8.98
CA PRO A 164 -3.87 -13.59 -8.20
C PRO A 164 -2.52 -13.98 -8.80
N ASP A 165 -2.44 -14.31 -10.09
CA ASP A 165 -1.22 -14.80 -10.71
C ASP A 165 -0.05 -13.78 -10.61
N PRO A 166 -0.21 -12.50 -11.05
CA PRO A 166 0.85 -11.51 -10.88
C PRO A 166 1.18 -11.24 -9.40
N LEU A 167 0.20 -11.31 -8.49
CA LEU A 167 0.47 -11.15 -7.06
C LEU A 167 1.33 -12.31 -6.53
N LEU A 168 1.00 -13.55 -6.88
CA LEU A 168 1.76 -14.74 -6.45
C LEU A 168 3.21 -14.71 -6.96
N GLU A 169 3.45 -14.22 -8.19
CA GLU A 169 4.80 -14.06 -8.71
C GLU A 169 5.58 -12.93 -8.02
N LEU A 170 4.89 -11.86 -7.57
CA LEU A 170 5.50 -10.72 -6.87
C LEU A 170 5.87 -11.05 -5.42
N ILE A 171 5.07 -11.85 -4.74
CA ILE A 171 5.18 -12.17 -3.30
C ILE A 171 6.60 -12.60 -2.87
N PRO A 172 7.35 -13.47 -3.57
CA PRO A 172 8.70 -13.88 -3.16
C PRO A 172 9.68 -12.72 -3.01
N PHE A 173 9.45 -11.62 -3.72
CA PHE A 173 10.33 -10.46 -3.78
C PHE A 173 9.90 -9.31 -2.87
N MET A 174 8.78 -9.44 -2.13
CA MET A 174 8.28 -8.44 -1.19
C MET A 174 8.32 -8.96 0.24
N ASP A 175 8.75 -8.10 1.18
CA ASP A 175 8.78 -8.40 2.62
C ASP A 175 7.51 -7.92 3.33
N ALA A 176 7.06 -6.71 3.01
CA ALA A 176 5.92 -6.07 3.65
C ALA A 176 4.96 -5.43 2.66
N PHE A 177 3.69 -5.40 3.05
CA PHE A 177 2.62 -4.74 2.31
C PHE A 177 1.84 -3.82 3.25
N ASN A 178 1.57 -2.59 2.80
CA ASN A 178 0.45 -1.83 3.32
C ASN A 178 -0.63 -1.79 2.25
N ILE A 179 -1.82 -2.29 2.59
CA ILE A 179 -2.95 -2.38 1.64
C ILE A 179 -4.05 -1.42 2.06
N ASP A 180 -4.43 -0.57 1.12
CA ASP A 180 -5.57 0.33 1.29
C ASP A 180 -6.90 -0.42 1.16
N LEU A 181 -7.50 -0.83 2.27
CA LEU A 181 -8.89 -1.28 2.31
C LEU A 181 -9.79 -0.05 2.47
N LYS A 182 -10.25 0.51 1.35
CA LYS A 182 -10.85 1.85 1.32
C LYS A 182 -12.26 1.91 1.90
N ALA A 183 -13.01 0.82 1.83
CA ALA A 183 -14.34 0.65 2.43
C ALA A 183 -14.71 -0.83 2.47
N PHE A 184 -15.83 -1.17 3.17
CA PHE A 184 -16.33 -2.53 3.24
C PHE A 184 -17.72 -2.67 2.57
N ARG A 185 -17.89 -1.92 1.46
CA ARG A 185 -19.06 -1.98 0.57
C ARG A 185 -18.61 -1.88 -0.87
N ASP A 186 -19.16 -2.73 -1.74
CA ASP A 186 -18.81 -2.79 -3.16
C ASP A 186 -19.31 -1.56 -3.91
N GLU A 187 -20.44 -0.97 -3.47
CA GLU A 187 -20.98 0.28 -3.98
C GLU A 187 -19.97 1.42 -3.85
N PHE A 188 -19.33 1.55 -2.70
CA PHE A 188 -18.27 2.56 -2.50
C PHE A 188 -17.13 2.36 -3.51
N TYR A 189 -16.67 1.13 -3.67
CA TYR A 189 -15.60 0.84 -4.63
C TYR A 189 -15.99 1.20 -6.06
N LYS A 190 -17.20 0.82 -6.51
CA LYS A 190 -17.69 1.14 -7.84
C LYS A 190 -17.82 2.63 -8.09
N GLU A 191 -18.44 3.34 -7.16
CA GLU A 191 -18.78 4.76 -7.33
C GLU A 191 -17.61 5.70 -7.06
N GLN A 192 -16.77 5.39 -6.06
CA GLN A 192 -15.74 6.31 -5.59
C GLN A 192 -14.34 5.97 -6.12
N THR A 193 -14.12 4.74 -6.60
CA THR A 193 -12.78 4.29 -7.04
C THR A 193 -12.75 3.70 -8.46
N GLY A 194 -13.91 3.39 -9.04
CA GLY A 194 -14.02 2.73 -10.35
C GLY A 194 -13.59 1.26 -10.37
N ALA A 195 -13.58 0.61 -9.19
CA ALA A 195 -13.14 -0.78 -8.98
C ALA A 195 -14.22 -1.61 -8.25
N SER A 196 -13.85 -2.74 -7.68
CA SER A 196 -14.69 -3.58 -6.83
C SER A 196 -13.94 -4.05 -5.59
N LEU A 197 -14.67 -4.37 -4.52
CA LEU A 197 -14.12 -4.74 -3.22
C LEU A 197 -13.47 -6.13 -3.23
N SER A 198 -14.15 -7.14 -3.82
CA SER A 198 -13.73 -8.55 -3.71
C SER A 198 -12.26 -8.80 -4.08
N PRO A 199 -11.68 -8.26 -5.19
CA PRO A 199 -10.28 -8.51 -5.52
C PRO A 199 -9.29 -8.00 -4.48
N VAL A 200 -9.64 -6.92 -3.74
CA VAL A 200 -8.80 -6.39 -2.67
C VAL A 200 -8.80 -7.35 -1.47
N LEU A 201 -9.98 -7.88 -1.11
CA LEU A 201 -10.10 -8.88 -0.06
C LEU A 201 -9.36 -10.18 -0.42
N ASP A 202 -9.43 -10.60 -1.68
CA ASP A 202 -8.73 -11.79 -2.16
C ASP A 202 -7.20 -11.59 -2.12
N SER A 203 -6.71 -10.40 -2.50
CA SER A 203 -5.29 -10.05 -2.37
C SER A 203 -4.82 -10.12 -0.92
N LEU A 204 -5.56 -9.58 0.03
CA LEU A 204 -5.24 -9.66 1.46
C LEU A 204 -5.17 -11.11 1.96
N LYS A 205 -6.13 -11.97 1.55
CA LYS A 205 -6.10 -13.41 1.91
C LYS A 205 -4.90 -14.14 1.30
N ILE A 206 -4.55 -13.85 0.05
CA ILE A 206 -3.38 -14.43 -0.62
C ILE A 206 -2.10 -14.04 0.12
N LEU A 207 -1.93 -12.76 0.47
CA LEU A 207 -0.77 -12.26 1.22
C LEU A 207 -0.67 -12.90 2.60
N LYS A 208 -1.81 -13.03 3.32
CA LYS A 208 -1.87 -13.70 4.62
C LYS A 208 -1.47 -15.16 4.52
N LYS A 209 -2.01 -15.89 3.53
CA LYS A 209 -1.67 -17.30 3.30
C LYS A 209 -0.20 -17.49 2.96
N ALA A 210 0.41 -16.51 2.29
CA ALA A 210 1.84 -16.50 1.96
C ALA A 210 2.75 -16.10 3.14
N GLY A 211 2.19 -15.81 4.32
CA GLY A 211 2.94 -15.42 5.52
C GLY A 211 3.63 -14.06 5.41
N LYS A 212 3.13 -13.15 4.59
CA LYS A 212 3.73 -11.82 4.44
C LYS A 212 3.33 -10.89 5.57
N HIS A 213 4.21 -9.92 5.88
CA HIS A 213 3.85 -8.84 6.77
C HIS A 213 2.84 -7.93 6.09
N ILE A 214 1.68 -7.73 6.73
CA ILE A 214 0.57 -6.93 6.20
C ILE A 214 0.15 -5.92 7.25
N GLU A 215 0.06 -4.66 6.84
CA GLU A 215 -0.65 -3.62 7.57
C GLU A 215 -1.75 -3.06 6.66
N ILE A 216 -2.88 -2.67 7.23
CA ILE A 216 -4.05 -2.24 6.48
C ILE A 216 -4.26 -0.77 6.75
N THR A 217 -4.52 0.01 5.70
CA THR A 217 -4.92 1.42 5.83
C THR A 217 -6.36 1.60 5.40
N ASN A 218 -7.16 2.25 6.25
CA ASN A 218 -8.49 2.70 5.91
C ASN A 218 -8.58 4.23 6.08
N LEU A 219 -8.77 4.95 4.97
CA LEU A 219 -9.02 6.39 4.97
C LEU A 219 -10.50 6.61 5.27
N ILE A 220 -10.80 7.25 6.40
CA ILE A 220 -12.19 7.48 6.83
C ILE A 220 -12.72 8.76 6.18
N ILE A 221 -13.79 8.63 5.41
CA ILE A 221 -14.44 9.74 4.70
C ILE A 221 -15.87 9.89 5.22
N PRO A 222 -16.22 11.05 5.79
CA PRO A 222 -17.55 11.28 6.38
C PRO A 222 -18.69 10.96 5.43
N SER A 223 -19.71 10.26 5.95
CA SER A 223 -20.93 9.84 5.25
C SER A 223 -20.74 8.83 4.12
N LEU A 224 -19.52 8.36 3.86
CA LEU A 224 -19.24 7.42 2.79
C LEU A 224 -18.76 6.04 3.28
N ASN A 225 -17.89 6.01 4.28
CA ASN A 225 -17.36 4.76 4.83
C ASN A 225 -17.18 4.79 6.36
N ASP A 226 -17.80 5.75 7.03
CA ASP A 226 -17.75 5.95 8.49
C ASP A 226 -18.95 5.38 9.24
N ASP A 227 -19.85 4.62 8.58
CA ASP A 227 -20.96 3.94 9.23
C ASP A 227 -20.45 2.88 10.23
N PRO A 228 -20.81 2.98 11.54
CA PRO A 228 -20.25 2.10 12.58
C PRO A 228 -20.58 0.62 12.39
N VAL A 229 -21.73 0.29 11.77
CA VAL A 229 -22.14 -1.10 11.54
C VAL A 229 -21.29 -1.71 10.44
N VAL A 230 -21.18 -1.03 9.30
CA VAL A 230 -20.34 -1.44 8.17
C VAL A 230 -18.88 -1.55 8.57
N PHE A 231 -18.42 -0.59 9.38
CA PHE A 231 -17.06 -0.59 9.91
C PHE A 231 -16.82 -1.79 10.84
N SER A 232 -17.78 -2.12 11.72
CA SER A 232 -17.69 -3.30 12.58
C SER A 232 -17.62 -4.60 11.78
N GLU A 233 -18.37 -4.73 10.68
CA GLU A 233 -18.29 -5.88 9.76
C GLU A 233 -16.89 -6.00 9.13
N MET A 234 -16.27 -4.88 8.77
CA MET A 234 -14.90 -4.85 8.26
C MET A 234 -13.90 -5.35 9.32
N ILE A 235 -14.04 -4.88 10.57
CA ILE A 235 -13.18 -5.31 11.69
C ILE A 235 -13.33 -6.80 11.97
N ASP A 236 -14.57 -7.32 11.92
CA ASP A 236 -14.85 -8.73 12.07
C ASP A 236 -14.19 -9.57 11.00
N TRP A 237 -14.29 -9.12 9.76
CA TRP A 237 -13.62 -9.76 8.63
C TRP A 237 -12.09 -9.75 8.78
N ILE A 238 -11.48 -8.59 9.12
CA ILE A 238 -10.04 -8.49 9.34
C ILE A 238 -9.58 -9.45 10.44
N SER A 239 -10.27 -9.45 11.59
CA SER A 239 -9.91 -10.30 12.71
C SER A 239 -10.03 -11.79 12.40
N THR A 240 -11.04 -12.18 11.60
CA THR A 240 -11.31 -13.57 11.24
C THR A 240 -10.39 -14.07 10.12
N GLU A 241 -10.30 -13.33 9.02
CA GLU A 241 -9.59 -13.78 7.81
C GLU A 241 -8.08 -13.52 7.87
N LEU A 242 -7.68 -12.42 8.51
CA LEU A 242 -6.26 -12.02 8.58
C LEU A 242 -5.64 -12.27 9.97
N GLY A 243 -6.49 -12.44 10.98
CA GLY A 243 -6.10 -12.78 12.35
C GLY A 243 -6.21 -11.61 13.34
N ALA A 244 -6.41 -11.96 14.60
CA ALA A 244 -6.68 -10.99 15.68
C ALA A 244 -5.53 -9.98 15.94
N TYR A 245 -4.30 -10.28 15.53
CA TYR A 245 -3.16 -9.37 15.68
C TYR A 245 -2.87 -8.56 14.41
N SER A 246 -3.85 -8.43 13.50
CA SER A 246 -3.70 -7.57 12.32
C SER A 246 -3.51 -6.11 12.73
N VAL A 247 -2.69 -5.39 11.94
CA VAL A 247 -2.39 -3.98 12.16
C VAL A 247 -3.27 -3.13 11.26
N LEU A 248 -4.01 -2.20 11.87
CA LEU A 248 -4.96 -1.32 11.18
C LEU A 248 -4.62 0.15 11.41
N HIS A 249 -4.51 0.91 10.33
CA HIS A 249 -4.34 2.36 10.33
C HIS A 249 -5.64 3.05 9.91
N LEU A 250 -6.23 3.84 10.79
CA LEU A 250 -7.38 4.69 10.51
C LEU A 250 -6.88 6.10 10.20
N SER A 251 -6.88 6.48 8.94
CA SER A 251 -6.37 7.77 8.50
C SER A 251 -7.49 8.79 8.37
N ARG A 252 -7.23 9.99 8.91
CA ARG A 252 -8.10 11.14 8.76
C ARG A 252 -8.10 11.62 7.32
N TYR A 253 -9.28 11.77 6.71
CA TYR A 253 -9.45 12.36 5.40
C TYR A 253 -9.44 13.89 5.47
N PHE A 254 -8.90 14.53 4.43
CA PHE A 254 -8.99 15.95 4.12
C PHE A 254 -9.47 16.14 2.69
N PRO A 255 -10.25 17.22 2.41
CA PRO A 255 -10.72 17.54 1.06
C PRO A 255 -9.58 17.58 0.04
N HIS A 256 -9.73 16.83 -1.03
CA HIS A 256 -8.76 16.81 -2.12
C HIS A 256 -9.39 16.25 -3.40
N HIS A 257 -8.83 16.63 -4.55
CA HIS A 257 -9.26 16.21 -5.90
C HIS A 257 -10.72 16.59 -6.16
N GLU A 258 -11.61 15.63 -6.39
CA GLU A 258 -13.03 15.90 -6.66
C GLU A 258 -13.88 16.04 -5.39
N PHE A 259 -13.32 15.76 -4.23
CA PHE A 259 -14.06 15.78 -2.97
C PHE A 259 -13.86 17.08 -2.22
N THR A 260 -15.01 17.72 -1.90
CA THR A 260 -15.11 18.92 -1.07
C THR A 260 -15.77 18.67 0.29
N ILE A 261 -15.98 17.38 0.64
CA ILE A 261 -16.51 16.96 1.94
C ILE A 261 -15.56 17.48 3.04
N ASP A 262 -16.11 17.98 4.14
CA ASP A 262 -15.31 18.43 5.27
C ASP A 262 -14.36 17.35 5.80
N PRO A 263 -13.21 17.74 6.37
CA PRO A 263 -12.30 16.77 6.98
C PRO A 263 -12.99 15.89 8.02
N THR A 264 -12.61 14.63 8.11
CA THR A 264 -13.16 13.71 9.11
C THR A 264 -13.05 14.32 10.51
N PRO A 265 -14.17 14.44 11.27
CA PRO A 265 -14.11 14.84 12.66
C PRO A 265 -13.20 13.89 13.47
N VAL A 266 -12.42 14.47 14.39
CA VAL A 266 -11.51 13.65 15.22
C VAL A 266 -12.29 12.68 16.11
N ASP A 267 -13.49 13.07 16.54
CA ASP A 267 -14.35 12.21 17.37
C ASP A 267 -14.86 11.00 16.59
N THR A 268 -15.24 11.14 15.31
CA THR A 268 -15.56 10.02 14.42
C THR A 268 -14.41 9.00 14.37
N LEU A 269 -13.16 9.48 14.21
CA LEU A 269 -12.00 8.59 14.24
C LEU A 269 -11.80 7.90 15.59
N ARG A 270 -12.07 8.60 16.70
CA ARG A 270 -11.98 8.03 18.06
C ARG A 270 -13.02 6.96 18.30
N ASP A 271 -14.25 7.16 17.81
CA ASP A 271 -15.33 6.20 17.92
C ASP A 271 -15.02 4.93 17.13
N LEU A 272 -14.58 5.08 15.88
CA LEU A 272 -14.17 3.95 15.04
C LEU A 272 -12.91 3.24 15.60
N TYR A 273 -11.97 3.99 16.17
CA TYR A 273 -10.83 3.42 16.90
C TYR A 273 -11.30 2.56 18.08
N ALA A 274 -12.28 3.02 18.84
CA ALA A 274 -12.83 2.27 19.98
C ALA A 274 -13.48 0.97 19.48
N ILE A 275 -14.27 1.01 18.40
CA ILE A 275 -14.86 -0.19 17.77
C ILE A 275 -13.76 -1.16 17.33
N ALA A 276 -12.78 -0.70 16.58
CA ALA A 276 -11.69 -1.56 16.08
C ALA A 276 -10.89 -2.19 17.24
N SER A 277 -10.62 -1.43 18.29
CA SER A 277 -9.83 -1.87 19.45
C SER A 277 -10.53 -2.96 20.29
N THR A 278 -11.81 -3.25 20.05
CA THR A 278 -12.50 -4.38 20.71
C THR A 278 -12.01 -5.74 20.21
N LYS A 279 -11.46 -5.81 18.99
CA LYS A 279 -11.03 -7.05 18.33
C LYS A 279 -9.58 -7.03 17.84
N LEU A 280 -9.03 -5.85 17.58
CA LEU A 280 -7.66 -5.67 17.09
C LEU A 280 -6.85 -4.86 18.12
N PRO A 281 -5.77 -5.41 18.71
CA PRO A 281 -4.96 -4.68 19.67
C PRO A 281 -4.05 -3.64 19.02
N TYR A 282 -3.81 -3.73 17.72
CA TYR A 282 -2.91 -2.86 16.98
C TYR A 282 -3.68 -1.98 16.01
N VAL A 283 -4.33 -0.93 16.55
CA VAL A 283 -5.03 0.09 15.79
C VAL A 283 -4.32 1.42 15.94
N TYR A 284 -4.08 2.11 14.84
CA TYR A 284 -3.35 3.38 14.80
C TYR A 284 -4.16 4.47 14.13
N LEU A 285 -3.97 5.73 14.58
CA LEU A 285 -4.63 6.90 14.01
C LEU A 285 -3.64 7.69 13.16
N GLY A 286 -3.94 7.86 11.89
CA GLY A 286 -3.16 8.66 10.94
C GLY A 286 -3.73 10.05 10.71
N ASN A 287 -2.87 11.02 10.35
CA ASN A 287 -3.24 12.40 10.04
C ASN A 287 -3.96 13.15 11.19
N VAL A 288 -3.64 12.82 12.43
CA VAL A 288 -4.16 13.50 13.63
C VAL A 288 -3.03 13.94 14.54
N ALA A 289 -3.15 15.12 15.13
CA ALA A 289 -2.26 15.58 16.17
C ALA A 289 -2.74 15.03 17.54
N SER A 290 -2.39 13.78 17.83
CA SER A 290 -2.77 13.08 19.08
C SER A 290 -1.75 12.01 19.41
N ASN A 291 -1.43 11.85 20.69
CA ASN A 291 -0.62 10.71 21.16
C ASN A 291 -1.44 9.42 21.28
N LYS A 292 -2.78 9.51 21.36
CA LYS A 292 -3.66 8.34 21.34
C LYS A 292 -3.64 7.69 19.96
N GLY A 293 -3.47 6.38 19.91
CA GLY A 293 -3.41 5.64 18.65
C GLY A 293 -2.08 5.80 17.89
N GLN A 294 -1.00 6.19 18.60
CA GLN A 294 0.36 6.24 18.04
C GLN A 294 1.30 5.20 18.67
N GLN A 295 0.98 4.79 19.88
CA GLN A 295 1.86 3.94 20.70
C GLN A 295 1.57 2.47 20.46
N THR A 296 2.63 1.65 20.37
CA THR A 296 2.51 0.20 20.44
C THR A 296 2.71 -0.24 21.88
N ARG A 297 1.73 -1.00 22.42
CA ARG A 297 1.77 -1.55 23.77
C ARG A 297 1.73 -3.06 23.76
N CYS A 298 2.30 -3.67 24.80
CA CYS A 298 2.20 -5.10 25.01
C CYS A 298 0.74 -5.49 25.27
N THR A 299 0.25 -6.48 24.54
CA THR A 299 -1.14 -6.97 24.63
C THR A 299 -1.43 -7.65 25.98
N GLU A 300 -0.39 -8.18 26.65
CA GLU A 300 -0.51 -8.92 27.91
C GLU A 300 -0.41 -8.04 29.14
N CYS A 301 0.58 -7.13 29.20
CA CYS A 301 0.85 -6.36 30.42
C CYS A 301 0.71 -4.83 30.25
N GLY A 302 0.35 -4.34 29.05
CA GLY A 302 0.15 -2.92 28.76
C GLY A 302 1.44 -2.08 28.69
N GLU A 303 2.62 -2.70 28.82
CA GLU A 303 3.91 -1.99 28.76
C GLU A 303 4.07 -1.22 27.45
N LEU A 304 4.62 -0.01 27.51
CA LEU A 304 4.90 0.79 26.31
C LEU A 304 6.12 0.21 25.59
N LEU A 305 5.87 -0.35 24.41
CA LEU A 305 6.87 -1.01 23.58
C LEU A 305 7.54 -0.05 22.61
N ILE A 306 6.71 0.71 21.88
CA ILE A 306 7.19 1.70 20.91
C ILE A 306 6.40 2.99 21.11
N ASP A 307 7.11 4.07 21.31
CA ASP A 307 6.56 5.42 21.41
C ASP A 307 6.76 6.17 20.09
N ARG A 308 5.73 6.91 19.67
CA ARG A 308 5.76 7.69 18.43
C ARG A 308 5.23 9.09 18.68
N ALA A 309 6.04 10.10 18.35
CA ALA A 309 5.68 11.51 18.35
C ALA A 309 5.97 12.07 16.94
N GLY A 310 4.97 12.02 16.07
CA GLY A 310 5.16 12.23 14.65
C GLY A 310 6.08 11.15 14.05
N TYR A 311 7.21 11.57 13.49
CA TYR A 311 8.23 10.65 12.94
C TYR A 311 9.45 10.48 13.88
N HIS A 312 9.34 10.92 15.13
CA HIS A 312 10.30 10.55 16.16
C HIS A 312 9.84 9.27 16.83
N ILE A 313 10.60 8.20 16.62
CA ILE A 313 10.24 6.84 17.04
C ILE A 313 11.26 6.36 18.08
N GLU A 314 10.77 5.85 19.19
CA GLU A 314 11.59 5.27 20.25
C GLU A 314 11.12 3.84 20.54
N VAL A 315 11.94 2.86 20.19
CA VAL A 315 11.74 1.46 20.60
C VAL A 315 12.26 1.32 22.04
N ARG A 316 11.35 1.05 22.99
CA ARG A 316 11.65 1.13 24.44
C ARG A 316 11.82 -0.23 25.09
N SER A 317 10.80 -1.05 25.05
CA SER A 317 10.69 -2.22 25.93
C SER A 317 10.52 -3.53 25.15
N ILE A 318 11.38 -3.72 24.13
CA ILE A 318 11.37 -4.89 23.24
C ILE A 318 12.77 -5.51 23.19
N THR A 319 12.82 -6.83 23.33
CA THR A 319 14.04 -7.63 23.15
C THR A 319 14.38 -7.82 21.67
N ALA A 320 15.62 -8.24 21.35
CA ALA A 320 16.05 -8.54 19.98
C ALA A 320 15.25 -9.70 19.33
N ASP A 321 14.66 -10.58 20.14
CA ASP A 321 13.77 -11.67 19.69
C ASP A 321 12.28 -11.30 19.75
N THR A 322 11.98 -9.99 19.65
CA THR A 322 10.63 -9.41 19.58
C THR A 322 9.69 -9.77 20.73
N LYS A 323 10.21 -9.79 21.98
CA LYS A 323 9.42 -9.99 23.19
C LYS A 323 9.35 -8.72 24.04
N CYS A 324 8.30 -8.61 24.83
CA CYS A 324 8.16 -7.56 25.84
C CYS A 324 9.22 -7.75 26.95
N ASN A 325 10.07 -6.75 27.19
CA ASN A 325 11.09 -6.81 28.25
C ASN A 325 10.51 -6.99 29.67
N LYS A 326 9.24 -6.56 29.89
CA LYS A 326 8.62 -6.60 31.22
C LYS A 326 8.01 -7.97 31.54
N CYS A 327 7.28 -8.58 30.60
CA CYS A 327 6.55 -9.84 30.88
C CYS A 327 7.02 -11.04 30.04
N GLY A 328 7.96 -10.84 29.10
CA GLY A 328 8.49 -11.89 28.25
C GLY A 328 7.56 -12.37 27.12
N SER A 329 6.35 -11.82 27.01
CA SER A 329 5.39 -12.26 25.99
C SER A 329 5.84 -11.84 24.60
N PRO A 330 5.65 -12.68 23.56
CA PRO A 330 5.94 -12.32 22.17
C PRO A 330 5.09 -11.12 21.73
N VAL A 331 5.71 -10.17 21.03
CA VAL A 331 4.99 -9.07 20.38
C VAL A 331 4.57 -9.55 18.99
N GLN A 332 3.29 -9.86 18.87
CA GLN A 332 2.77 -10.46 17.66
C GLN A 332 2.84 -9.49 16.46
N ASN A 333 3.08 -10.03 15.27
CA ASN A 333 3.09 -9.28 14.01
C ASN A 333 4.07 -8.08 13.99
N LEU A 334 5.20 -8.18 14.72
CA LEU A 334 6.26 -7.17 14.75
C LEU A 334 7.55 -7.74 14.16
N ILE A 335 8.21 -6.95 13.30
CA ILE A 335 9.53 -7.24 12.70
C ILE A 335 10.47 -6.07 13.06
N ILE A 336 11.58 -6.35 13.72
CA ILE A 336 12.63 -5.37 14.11
C ILE A 336 13.86 -5.55 13.22
#